data_c9858e5fe2d4bcd1b835a9ee891f56a1
#
_entry.id   c9858e5fe2d4bcd1b835a9ee891f56a1
#
_cell.length_a   1.000
_cell.length_b   1.000
_cell.length_c   1.000
_cell.angle_alpha   90.00
_cell.angle_beta   90.00
_cell.angle_gamma   90.00
#
_symmetry.space_group_name_H-M   'P 1'
#
loop_
_entity.id
_entity.type
_entity.pdbx_description
1 polymer ?
#
loop_
_entity_poly.entity_id
_entity_poly.type
_entity_poly.pdbx_seq_one_letter_code
_entity_poly.pdbx_strand_id
1 'polypeptide(L)'
;EKQIAKDMEDNILTDGAIKKMTLNTLFERYMATRELADTTRVSYVRAWENRVKDEIGNIKVVQLLPSHIKAYYAKLSKAGYAYSTIKYIHNLLYPALEMAVDDDIIRKNPAKSSISDYGKPAEEKEALTVSQQEKFMEFVKQSNVYNTYYPMFTIMIGTGLRCGELIGLTWKDINIKAKTVNVDHQLIYKNLGDGCKFHISTPNRIIPMTQEVAKAFEEQRKINFMLAKDKSIEVDGYSGFVFTAKSGRPLMPNGVNSVLYNIVDAYNKTEVERAKKEHRKAERLPKFSAHVMRHTACTRMAECRMDVKVLQYIMGHAHIDVTMEVYNHIGELTRIEKEIARLDSMALNA
;
A
#
# COMPACT_ATOMS: atom_id res chain seq x y z
N GLU A 1 -30.01 13.56 -39.44
CA GLU A 1 -29.20 12.37 -39.26
C GLU A 1 -27.72 12.61 -39.59
N LYS A 2 -27.37 13.25 -40.76
CA LYS A 2 -25.95 13.54 -41.09
C LYS A 2 -25.29 14.55 -40.14
N GLN A 3 -26.01 15.53 -39.59
CA GLN A 3 -25.48 16.47 -38.61
C GLN A 3 -25.23 15.80 -37.28
N ILE A 4 -26.13 14.92 -36.82
CA ILE A 4 -25.97 14.12 -35.58
C ILE A 4 -24.75 13.19 -35.68
N ALA A 5 -24.54 12.58 -36.87
CA ALA A 5 -23.37 11.73 -37.08
C ALA A 5 -22.04 12.51 -37.01
N LYS A 6 -22.04 13.75 -37.60
CA LYS A 6 -20.88 14.63 -37.54
C LYS A 6 -20.63 15.19 -36.15
N ASP A 7 -21.68 15.55 -35.40
CA ASP A 7 -21.56 16.01 -34.00
C ASP A 7 -21.10 14.89 -33.07
N MET A 8 -21.43 13.63 -33.39
CA MET A 8 -20.87 12.45 -32.69
C MET A 8 -19.40 12.19 -33.03
N GLU A 9 -19.00 12.41 -34.30
CA GLU A 9 -17.59 12.30 -34.74
C GLU A 9 -16.73 13.41 -34.13
N ASP A 10 -17.30 14.65 -34.01
CA ASP A 10 -16.63 15.80 -33.41
C ASP A 10 -16.76 15.85 -31.86
N ASN A 11 -17.32 14.82 -31.20
CA ASN A 11 -17.62 14.78 -29.74
C ASN A 11 -18.55 15.92 -29.26
N ILE A 12 -19.33 16.57 -30.13
CA ILE A 12 -20.27 17.61 -29.78
C ILE A 12 -21.53 16.98 -29.20
N LEU A 13 -21.86 17.31 -27.95
CA LEU A 13 -23.06 16.85 -27.30
C LEU A 13 -24.31 17.55 -27.82
N THR A 14 -25.20 16.80 -28.45
CA THR A 14 -26.53 17.32 -28.79
C THR A 14 -27.43 17.36 -27.55
N ASP A 15 -28.40 18.28 -27.50
CA ASP A 15 -29.42 18.36 -26.45
C ASP A 15 -30.10 16.99 -26.16
N GLY A 16 -30.28 16.19 -27.20
CA GLY A 16 -30.86 14.84 -27.09
C GLY A 16 -29.94 13.85 -26.43
N ALA A 17 -28.63 13.94 -26.66
CA ALA A 17 -27.61 13.08 -26.01
C ALA A 17 -27.44 13.46 -24.54
N ILE A 18 -27.41 14.76 -24.23
CA ILE A 18 -27.34 15.26 -22.85
C ILE A 18 -28.51 14.75 -22.02
N LYS A 19 -29.75 14.85 -22.52
CA LYS A 19 -30.96 14.37 -21.81
C LYS A 19 -30.97 12.87 -21.55
N LYS A 20 -30.24 12.08 -22.33
CA LYS A 20 -30.16 10.60 -22.20
C LYS A 20 -28.95 10.14 -21.45
N MET A 21 -27.94 10.99 -21.22
CA MET A 21 -26.68 10.63 -20.61
C MET A 21 -26.89 10.08 -19.19
N THR A 22 -26.42 8.86 -18.95
CA THR A 22 -26.40 8.24 -17.63
C THR A 22 -25.11 8.56 -16.91
N LEU A 23 -25.07 8.32 -15.59
CA LEU A 23 -23.87 8.48 -14.81
C LEU A 23 -22.76 7.48 -15.26
N ASN A 24 -23.12 6.29 -15.77
CA ASN A 24 -22.17 5.35 -16.38
C ASN A 24 -21.50 5.98 -17.61
N THR A 25 -22.29 6.52 -18.53
CA THR A 25 -21.78 7.18 -19.75
C THR A 25 -20.91 8.39 -19.42
N LEU A 26 -21.29 9.16 -18.39
CA LEU A 26 -20.48 10.29 -17.91
C LEU A 26 -19.13 9.82 -17.37
N PHE A 27 -19.11 8.74 -16.57
CA PHE A 27 -17.87 8.16 -16.06
C PHE A 27 -16.94 7.65 -17.17
N GLU A 28 -17.48 6.98 -18.19
CA GLU A 28 -16.71 6.55 -19.37
C GLU A 28 -16.06 7.73 -20.08
N ARG A 29 -16.80 8.82 -20.30
CA ARG A 29 -16.25 10.06 -20.86
C ARG A 29 -15.16 10.66 -19.97
N TYR A 30 -15.40 10.77 -18.67
CA TYR A 30 -14.41 11.26 -17.71
C TYR A 30 -13.14 10.42 -17.75
N MET A 31 -13.26 9.10 -17.81
CA MET A 31 -12.10 8.19 -17.90
C MET A 31 -11.34 8.31 -19.23
N ALA A 32 -12.02 8.70 -20.32
CA ALA A 32 -11.40 8.93 -21.63
C ALA A 32 -10.55 10.22 -21.66
N THR A 33 -10.89 11.23 -20.86
CA THR A 33 -10.13 12.50 -20.77
C THR A 33 -8.91 12.41 -19.84
N ARG A 34 -8.74 11.29 -19.11
CA ARG A 34 -7.69 11.15 -18.08
C ARG A 34 -6.50 10.36 -18.57
N GLU A 35 -5.32 10.94 -18.50
CA GLU A 35 -4.07 10.21 -18.56
C GLU A 35 -3.77 9.57 -17.19
N LEU A 36 -4.03 8.29 -17.06
CA LEU A 36 -3.86 7.52 -15.84
C LEU A 36 -2.89 6.37 -16.07
N ALA A 37 -2.07 6.09 -15.08
CA ALA A 37 -1.32 4.84 -15.07
C ALA A 37 -2.30 3.65 -15.15
N ASP A 38 -1.96 2.61 -15.92
CA ASP A 38 -2.84 1.46 -16.18
C ASP A 38 -3.40 0.82 -14.90
N THR A 39 -2.57 0.70 -13.85
CA THR A 39 -3.02 0.18 -12.55
C THR A 39 -4.11 1.03 -11.90
N THR A 40 -4.01 2.35 -12.03
CA THR A 40 -5.01 3.28 -11.52
C THR A 40 -6.28 3.18 -12.33
N ARG A 41 -6.18 3.15 -13.67
CA ARG A 41 -7.31 2.96 -14.59
C ARG A 41 -8.08 1.67 -14.26
N VAL A 42 -7.39 0.55 -14.18
CA VAL A 42 -7.99 -0.76 -13.84
C VAL A 42 -8.68 -0.71 -12.48
N SER A 43 -8.06 -0.08 -11.49
CA SER A 43 -8.63 0.06 -10.14
C SER A 43 -9.90 0.92 -10.13
N TYR A 44 -9.92 2.00 -10.90
CA TYR A 44 -11.08 2.90 -11.02
C TYR A 44 -12.25 2.21 -11.70
N VAL A 45 -12.00 1.57 -12.85
CA VAL A 45 -13.03 0.80 -13.58
C VAL A 45 -13.60 -0.29 -12.69
N ARG A 46 -12.75 -1.09 -12.02
CA ARG A 46 -13.18 -2.16 -11.12
C ARG A 46 -14.02 -1.64 -9.94
N ALA A 47 -13.63 -0.49 -9.36
CA ALA A 47 -14.40 0.10 -8.27
C ALA A 47 -15.76 0.58 -8.75
N TRP A 48 -15.83 1.17 -9.94
CA TRP A 48 -17.05 1.59 -10.58
C TRP A 48 -17.98 0.40 -10.86
N GLU A 49 -17.50 -0.60 -11.57
CA GLU A 49 -18.26 -1.80 -11.94
C GLU A 49 -18.82 -2.54 -10.73
N ASN A 50 -18.02 -2.71 -9.69
CA ASN A 50 -18.42 -3.49 -8.51
C ASN A 50 -19.33 -2.73 -7.54
N ARG A 51 -19.42 -1.40 -7.63
CA ARG A 51 -20.10 -0.62 -6.59
C ARG A 51 -21.05 0.46 -7.11
N VAL A 52 -20.75 1.11 -8.24
CA VAL A 52 -21.52 2.27 -8.72
C VAL A 52 -22.45 1.93 -9.87
N LYS A 53 -21.95 1.12 -10.81
CA LYS A 53 -22.57 0.83 -12.12
C LYS A 53 -24.04 0.43 -12.01
N ASP A 54 -24.34 -0.57 -11.18
CA ASP A 54 -25.69 -1.13 -11.06
C ASP A 54 -26.55 -0.43 -10.01
N GLU A 55 -25.94 0.37 -9.13
CA GLU A 55 -26.61 1.04 -8.02
C GLU A 55 -27.21 2.40 -8.43
N ILE A 56 -26.35 3.30 -8.88
CA ILE A 56 -26.74 4.66 -9.29
C ILE A 56 -26.27 5.01 -10.71
N GLY A 57 -25.47 4.16 -11.32
CA GLY A 57 -24.84 4.41 -12.63
C GLY A 57 -25.82 4.58 -13.78
N ASN A 58 -27.02 4.01 -13.68
CA ASN A 58 -28.07 4.11 -14.70
C ASN A 58 -28.97 5.34 -14.53
N ILE A 59 -28.78 6.13 -13.49
CA ILE A 59 -29.55 7.40 -13.30
C ILE A 59 -29.05 8.41 -14.34
N LYS A 60 -29.98 9.08 -15.00
CA LYS A 60 -29.63 10.16 -15.93
C LYS A 60 -28.99 11.31 -15.17
N VAL A 61 -27.89 11.86 -15.69
CA VAL A 61 -27.11 12.91 -15.03
C VAL A 61 -27.96 14.13 -14.71
N VAL A 62 -28.85 14.53 -15.62
CA VAL A 62 -29.78 15.67 -15.45
C VAL A 62 -30.85 15.42 -14.36
N GLN A 63 -31.06 14.18 -13.96
CA GLN A 63 -32.03 13.77 -12.92
C GLN A 63 -31.35 13.42 -11.60
N LEU A 64 -30.01 13.45 -11.56
CA LEU A 64 -29.26 13.06 -10.38
C LEU A 64 -29.30 14.18 -9.33
N LEU A 65 -29.93 13.88 -8.19
CA LEU A 65 -30.08 14.81 -7.08
C LEU A 65 -29.06 14.53 -5.96
N PRO A 66 -28.70 15.56 -5.16
CA PRO A 66 -27.87 15.35 -3.96
C PRO A 66 -28.41 14.28 -3.00
N SER A 67 -29.74 14.13 -2.93
CA SER A 67 -30.39 13.11 -2.13
C SER A 67 -30.10 11.68 -2.60
N HIS A 68 -29.96 11.45 -3.91
CA HIS A 68 -29.59 10.16 -4.47
C HIS A 68 -28.17 9.77 -4.04
N ILE A 69 -27.22 10.71 -4.13
CA ILE A 69 -25.83 10.49 -3.71
C ILE A 69 -25.74 10.23 -2.21
N LYS A 70 -26.45 11.04 -1.38
CA LYS A 70 -26.49 10.83 0.07
C LYS A 70 -27.10 9.48 0.45
N ALA A 71 -28.21 9.10 -0.17
CA ALA A 71 -28.86 7.80 0.05
C ALA A 71 -27.94 6.65 -0.33
N TYR A 72 -27.19 6.79 -1.42
CA TYR A 72 -26.20 5.80 -1.85
C TYR A 72 -25.04 5.66 -0.83
N TYR A 73 -24.46 6.76 -0.35
CA TYR A 73 -23.43 6.71 0.69
C TYR A 73 -23.96 6.13 2.01
N ALA A 74 -25.17 6.47 2.39
CA ALA A 74 -25.83 5.88 3.55
C ALA A 74 -26.03 4.36 3.40
N LYS A 75 -26.39 3.89 2.20
CA LYS A 75 -26.50 2.46 1.88
C LYS A 75 -25.15 1.77 2.04
N LEU A 76 -24.05 2.33 1.51
CA LEU A 76 -22.70 1.79 1.66
C LEU A 76 -22.27 1.75 3.14
N SER A 77 -22.54 2.81 3.88
CA SER A 77 -22.26 2.88 5.32
C SER A 77 -22.98 1.81 6.11
N LYS A 78 -24.30 1.61 5.86
CA LYS A 78 -25.12 0.54 6.47
C LYS A 78 -24.63 -0.86 6.09
N ALA A 79 -24.10 -1.04 4.87
CA ALA A 79 -23.46 -2.28 4.43
C ALA A 79 -22.10 -2.53 5.09
N GLY A 80 -21.61 -1.61 5.95
CA GLY A 80 -20.40 -1.78 6.73
C GLY A 80 -19.11 -1.38 6.02
N TYR A 81 -19.19 -0.67 4.88
CA TYR A 81 -18.00 -0.16 4.20
C TYR A 81 -17.25 0.88 5.05
N ALA A 82 -15.91 0.82 5.00
CA ALA A 82 -15.06 1.81 5.66
C ALA A 82 -15.17 3.19 4.98
N TYR A 83 -14.96 4.24 5.74
CA TYR A 83 -14.89 5.63 5.24
C TYR A 83 -13.96 5.77 4.03
N SER A 84 -12.77 5.15 4.09
CA SER A 84 -11.80 5.17 3.00
C SER A 84 -12.35 4.61 1.68
N THR A 85 -13.21 3.58 1.74
CA THR A 85 -13.87 3.01 0.57
C THR A 85 -14.91 3.97 0.00
N ILE A 86 -15.73 4.59 0.86
CA ILE A 86 -16.73 5.58 0.43
C ILE A 86 -16.03 6.82 -0.14
N LYS A 87 -14.96 7.28 0.50
CA LYS A 87 -14.12 8.38 0.00
C LYS A 87 -13.50 8.06 -1.37
N TYR A 88 -13.05 6.81 -1.56
CA TYR A 88 -12.54 6.38 -2.86
C TYR A 88 -13.60 6.45 -3.97
N ILE A 89 -14.83 6.01 -3.68
CA ILE A 89 -15.96 6.12 -4.62
C ILE A 89 -16.31 7.59 -4.86
N HIS A 90 -16.35 8.41 -3.82
CA HIS A 90 -16.58 9.85 -3.95
C HIS A 90 -15.55 10.53 -4.86
N ASN A 91 -14.28 10.15 -4.73
CA ASN A 91 -13.19 10.64 -5.56
C ASN A 91 -13.30 10.22 -7.04
N LEU A 92 -14.16 9.26 -7.39
CA LEU A 92 -14.53 8.93 -8.76
C LEU A 92 -15.76 9.72 -9.23
N LEU A 93 -16.76 9.85 -8.35
CA LEU A 93 -18.02 10.52 -8.66
C LEU A 93 -17.86 12.04 -8.76
N TYR A 94 -17.18 12.64 -7.78
CA TYR A 94 -17.08 14.10 -7.69
C TYR A 94 -16.46 14.75 -8.95
N PRO A 95 -15.27 14.35 -9.40
CA PRO A 95 -14.66 14.98 -10.57
C PRO A 95 -15.38 14.67 -11.89
N ALA A 96 -16.01 13.50 -12.02
CA ALA A 96 -16.83 13.20 -13.19
C ALA A 96 -18.07 14.09 -13.25
N LEU A 97 -18.69 14.37 -12.11
CA LEU A 97 -19.84 15.28 -12.01
C LEU A 97 -19.42 16.75 -12.11
N GLU A 98 -18.20 17.11 -11.69
CA GLU A 98 -17.66 18.46 -11.91
C GLU A 98 -17.45 18.72 -13.41
N MET A 99 -16.89 17.75 -14.14
CA MET A 99 -16.81 17.83 -15.60
C MET A 99 -18.19 18.05 -16.25
N ALA A 100 -19.25 17.42 -15.72
CA ALA A 100 -20.62 17.66 -16.22
C ALA A 100 -21.15 19.07 -15.88
N VAL A 101 -20.64 19.72 -14.84
CA VAL A 101 -20.92 21.14 -14.55
C VAL A 101 -20.16 22.03 -15.51
N ASP A 102 -18.87 21.75 -15.74
CA ASP A 102 -18.01 22.50 -16.66
C ASP A 102 -18.49 22.41 -18.12
N ASP A 103 -19.08 21.27 -18.50
CA ASP A 103 -19.72 21.05 -19.83
C ASP A 103 -21.17 21.59 -19.91
N ASP A 104 -21.67 22.34 -18.92
CA ASP A 104 -23.03 22.87 -18.84
C ASP A 104 -24.17 21.80 -18.90
N ILE A 105 -23.86 20.54 -18.61
CA ILE A 105 -24.84 19.44 -18.57
C ILE A 105 -25.73 19.56 -17.34
N ILE A 106 -25.14 19.95 -16.21
CA ILE A 106 -25.84 20.21 -14.93
C ILE A 106 -25.36 21.51 -14.30
N ARG A 107 -26.22 22.20 -13.59
CA ARG A 107 -25.90 23.51 -12.98
C ARG A 107 -25.06 23.43 -11.73
N LYS A 108 -25.12 22.32 -11.01
CA LYS A 108 -24.43 22.12 -9.71
C LYS A 108 -24.06 20.65 -9.55
N ASN A 109 -22.90 20.41 -8.99
CA ASN A 109 -22.46 19.04 -8.68
C ASN A 109 -23.27 18.45 -7.52
N PRO A 110 -24.03 17.36 -7.73
CA PRO A 110 -24.83 16.74 -6.69
C PRO A 110 -23.98 16.00 -5.62
N ALA A 111 -22.70 15.75 -5.89
CA ALA A 111 -21.77 15.11 -4.94
C ALA A 111 -21.02 16.12 -4.05
N LYS A 112 -21.35 17.41 -4.06
CA LYS A 112 -20.63 18.48 -3.34
C LYS A 112 -20.75 18.41 -1.80
N SER A 113 -21.64 17.58 -1.25
CA SER A 113 -21.81 17.46 0.21
C SER A 113 -20.65 16.70 0.86
N SER A 114 -20.35 17.06 2.13
CA SER A 114 -19.40 16.32 2.96
C SER A 114 -19.77 14.83 3.07
N ILE A 115 -18.74 14.00 3.13
CA ILE A 115 -18.84 12.55 3.31
C ILE A 115 -18.34 12.10 4.68
N SER A 116 -17.95 13.03 5.58
CA SER A 116 -17.38 12.73 6.90
C SER A 116 -18.24 11.82 7.77
N ASP A 117 -19.56 11.87 7.57
CA ASP A 117 -20.54 11.17 8.39
C ASP A 117 -20.83 9.73 7.93
N TYR A 118 -20.17 9.30 6.83
CA TYR A 118 -20.42 7.99 6.24
C TYR A 118 -19.24 7.05 6.43
N GLY A 119 -19.55 5.79 6.69
CA GLY A 119 -18.57 4.71 6.81
C GLY A 119 -17.97 4.58 8.20
N LYS A 120 -17.39 3.42 8.43
CA LYS A 120 -16.64 3.17 9.67
C LYS A 120 -15.29 3.89 9.61
N PRO A 121 -14.81 4.45 10.73
CA PRO A 121 -13.44 4.94 10.81
C PRO A 121 -12.48 3.86 10.32
N ALA A 122 -11.41 4.27 9.65
CA ALA A 122 -10.35 3.34 9.31
C ALA A 122 -9.64 2.91 10.61
N GLU A 123 -9.45 1.62 10.78
CA GLU A 123 -8.55 1.14 11.83
C GLU A 123 -7.13 1.59 11.48
N GLU A 124 -6.51 2.35 12.34
CA GLU A 124 -5.12 2.74 12.19
C GLU A 124 -4.25 1.47 12.28
N LYS A 125 -3.44 1.26 11.25
CA LYS A 125 -2.48 0.17 11.25
C LYS A 125 -1.24 0.61 12.01
N GLU A 126 -1.23 0.32 13.29
CA GLU A 126 -0.10 0.60 14.15
C GLU A 126 1.14 -0.21 13.76
N ALA A 127 2.32 0.36 13.99
CA ALA A 127 3.59 -0.36 13.96
C ALA A 127 3.59 -1.44 15.06
N LEU A 128 4.28 -2.55 14.83
CA LEU A 128 4.50 -3.53 15.88
C LEU A 128 5.27 -2.89 17.04
N THR A 129 4.91 -3.19 18.27
CA THR A 129 5.74 -2.84 19.43
C THR A 129 7.08 -3.56 19.35
N VAL A 130 8.08 -3.09 20.09
CA VAL A 130 9.40 -3.77 20.17
C VAL A 130 9.23 -5.23 20.57
N SER A 131 8.45 -5.50 21.62
CA SER A 131 8.19 -6.85 22.10
C SER A 131 7.47 -7.75 21.06
N GLN A 132 6.49 -7.19 20.31
CA GLN A 132 5.82 -7.94 19.26
C GLN A 132 6.76 -8.27 18.09
N GLN A 133 7.61 -7.32 17.69
CA GLN A 133 8.61 -7.52 16.66
C GLN A 133 9.62 -8.60 17.08
N GLU A 134 10.16 -8.53 18.30
CA GLU A 134 11.11 -9.50 18.84
C GLU A 134 10.50 -10.91 18.89
N LYS A 135 9.29 -11.06 19.43
CA LYS A 135 8.57 -12.34 19.48
C LYS A 135 8.34 -12.93 18.10
N PHE A 136 7.95 -12.09 17.13
CA PHE A 136 7.76 -12.53 15.75
C PHE A 136 9.09 -13.03 15.16
N MET A 137 10.14 -12.23 15.25
CA MET A 137 11.44 -12.56 14.66
C MET A 137 12.06 -13.80 15.32
N GLU A 138 11.96 -13.93 16.64
CA GLU A 138 12.45 -15.11 17.38
C GLU A 138 11.69 -16.36 16.98
N PHE A 139 10.36 -16.30 16.89
CA PHE A 139 9.55 -17.43 16.42
C PHE A 139 9.92 -17.87 15.01
N VAL A 140 10.10 -16.93 14.10
CA VAL A 140 10.53 -17.23 12.71
C VAL A 140 11.90 -17.91 12.72
N LYS A 141 12.86 -17.36 13.48
CA LYS A 141 14.23 -17.87 13.55
C LYS A 141 14.30 -19.31 14.10
N GLN A 142 13.51 -19.62 15.13
CA GLN A 142 13.50 -20.94 15.78
C GLN A 142 12.64 -21.97 15.05
N SER A 143 11.77 -21.55 14.12
CA SER A 143 10.86 -22.45 13.45
C SER A 143 11.56 -23.30 12.39
N ASN A 144 11.37 -24.62 12.45
CA ASN A 144 11.83 -25.54 11.40
C ASN A 144 11.12 -25.33 10.05
N VAL A 145 9.96 -24.66 10.05
CA VAL A 145 9.14 -24.44 8.84
C VAL A 145 9.39 -23.06 8.25
N TYR A 146 9.60 -22.05 9.10
CA TYR A 146 9.62 -20.63 8.68
C TYR A 146 11.00 -19.98 8.74
N ASN A 147 12.04 -20.65 9.26
CA ASN A 147 13.38 -20.07 9.40
C ASN A 147 13.99 -19.58 8.10
N THR A 148 13.64 -20.17 6.96
CA THR A 148 14.10 -19.73 5.63
C THR A 148 13.57 -18.35 5.23
N TYR A 149 12.55 -17.81 5.92
CA TYR A 149 12.04 -16.46 5.73
C TYR A 149 12.69 -15.42 6.67
N TYR A 150 13.47 -15.87 7.66
CA TYR A 150 14.10 -14.99 8.63
C TYR A 150 14.98 -13.90 7.97
N PRO A 151 15.85 -14.21 7.01
CA PRO A 151 16.62 -13.17 6.32
C PRO A 151 15.75 -12.16 5.59
N MET A 152 14.68 -12.61 4.93
CA MET A 152 13.76 -11.71 4.22
C MET A 152 13.13 -10.69 5.17
N PHE A 153 12.65 -11.12 6.34
CA PHE A 153 12.04 -10.21 7.31
C PHE A 153 13.06 -9.30 7.99
N THR A 154 14.28 -9.80 8.25
CA THR A 154 15.41 -8.96 8.72
C THR A 154 15.71 -7.84 7.73
N ILE A 155 15.76 -8.15 6.44
CA ILE A 155 15.96 -7.16 5.37
C ILE A 155 14.80 -6.16 5.34
N MET A 156 13.54 -6.63 5.43
CA MET A 156 12.37 -5.75 5.44
C MET A 156 12.40 -4.74 6.58
N ILE A 157 12.69 -5.20 7.80
CA ILE A 157 12.74 -4.33 8.99
C ILE A 157 13.96 -3.40 8.92
N GLY A 158 15.11 -3.90 8.50
CA GLY A 158 16.34 -3.12 8.48
C GLY A 158 16.43 -2.08 7.34
N THR A 159 15.65 -2.23 6.26
CA THR A 159 15.67 -1.34 5.10
C THR A 159 14.39 -0.54 4.90
N GLY A 160 13.27 -0.99 5.46
CA GLY A 160 11.96 -0.38 5.25
C GLY A 160 11.44 -0.44 3.80
N LEU A 161 11.96 -1.33 2.95
CA LEU A 161 11.54 -1.49 1.56
C LEU A 161 10.04 -1.75 1.43
N ARG A 162 9.44 -1.20 0.36
CA ARG A 162 8.08 -1.61 -0.03
C ARG A 162 8.09 -3.07 -0.45
N CYS A 163 6.98 -3.77 -0.27
CA CYS A 163 6.90 -5.19 -0.66
C CYS A 163 7.29 -5.42 -2.12
N GLY A 164 6.84 -4.56 -3.03
CA GLY A 164 7.20 -4.63 -4.46
C GLY A 164 8.69 -4.38 -4.74
N GLU A 165 9.31 -3.46 -4.00
CA GLU A 165 10.75 -3.19 -4.05
C GLU A 165 11.53 -4.41 -3.55
N LEU A 166 11.14 -4.96 -2.37
CA LEU A 166 11.80 -6.14 -1.79
C LEU A 166 11.78 -7.35 -2.73
N ILE A 167 10.61 -7.72 -3.24
CA ILE A 167 10.48 -8.89 -4.13
C ILE A 167 11.04 -8.65 -5.53
N GLY A 168 11.23 -7.38 -5.91
CA GLY A 168 11.88 -6.96 -7.15
C GLY A 168 13.39 -7.01 -7.09
N LEU A 169 14.01 -7.00 -5.90
CA LEU A 169 15.48 -6.99 -5.78
C LEU A 169 16.12 -8.13 -6.54
N THR A 170 17.16 -7.80 -7.29
CA THR A 170 18.06 -8.75 -7.93
C THR A 170 19.43 -8.77 -7.23
N TRP A 171 20.21 -9.81 -7.45
CA TRP A 171 21.54 -9.88 -6.84
C TRP A 171 22.51 -8.81 -7.38
N LYS A 172 22.17 -8.15 -8.50
CA LYS A 172 22.95 -7.02 -9.05
C LYS A 172 22.77 -5.75 -8.21
N ASP A 173 21.64 -5.64 -7.50
CA ASP A 173 21.31 -4.46 -6.70
C ASP A 173 21.99 -4.45 -5.33
N ILE A 174 22.59 -5.58 -4.95
CA ILE A 174 23.14 -5.78 -3.60
C ILE A 174 24.66 -5.68 -3.64
N ASN A 175 25.20 -4.64 -2.99
CA ASN A 175 26.63 -4.50 -2.78
C ASN A 175 26.99 -4.75 -1.31
N ILE A 176 27.36 -5.99 -0.99
CA ILE A 176 27.72 -6.40 0.37
C ILE A 176 28.96 -5.66 0.89
N LYS A 177 29.96 -5.43 0.03
CA LYS A 177 31.21 -4.75 0.41
C LYS A 177 30.97 -3.27 0.77
N ALA A 178 30.22 -2.57 -0.08
CA ALA A 178 29.86 -1.18 0.15
C ALA A 178 28.71 -1.04 1.15
N LYS A 179 28.03 -2.13 1.53
CA LYS A 179 26.83 -2.17 2.36
C LYS A 179 25.72 -1.26 1.82
N THR A 180 25.38 -1.43 0.54
CA THR A 180 24.33 -0.66 -0.12
C THR A 180 23.35 -1.55 -0.89
N VAL A 181 22.10 -1.14 -0.91
CA VAL A 181 21.04 -1.69 -1.75
C VAL A 181 20.62 -0.62 -2.74
N ASN A 182 20.73 -0.92 -4.02
CA ASN A 182 20.20 -0.07 -5.09
C ASN A 182 18.72 -0.40 -5.29
N VAL A 183 17.84 0.60 -5.18
CA VAL A 183 16.39 0.45 -5.36
C VAL A 183 15.99 1.26 -6.58
N ASP A 184 16.29 0.74 -7.76
CA ASP A 184 15.99 1.37 -9.03
C ASP A 184 14.78 0.77 -9.74
N HIS A 185 14.22 -0.30 -9.18
CA HIS A 185 13.02 -0.94 -9.69
C HIS A 185 12.17 -1.59 -8.59
N GLN A 186 10.91 -1.84 -8.91
CA GLN A 186 9.99 -2.62 -8.08
C GLN A 186 9.18 -3.57 -8.95
N LEU A 187 8.88 -4.74 -8.43
CA LEU A 187 8.07 -5.73 -9.10
C LEU A 187 6.59 -5.52 -8.78
N ILE A 188 5.78 -5.38 -9.81
CA ILE A 188 4.32 -5.23 -9.71
C ILE A 188 3.67 -6.44 -10.38
N TYR A 189 2.71 -7.07 -9.71
CA TYR A 189 1.90 -8.13 -10.28
C TYR A 189 0.49 -7.60 -10.55
N LYS A 190 0.14 -7.43 -11.81
CA LYS A 190 -1.13 -6.83 -12.22
C LYS A 190 -1.69 -7.45 -13.49
N ASN A 191 -3.01 -7.28 -13.70
CA ASN A 191 -3.68 -7.59 -14.94
C ASN A 191 -3.77 -6.30 -15.79
N LEU A 192 -3.23 -6.35 -17.00
CA LEU A 192 -3.26 -5.26 -17.98
C LEU A 192 -4.12 -5.59 -19.23
N GLY A 193 -5.08 -6.51 -19.09
CA GLY A 193 -5.98 -6.92 -20.17
C GLY A 193 -5.66 -8.27 -20.79
N ASP A 194 -4.39 -8.67 -20.84
CA ASP A 194 -3.90 -9.94 -21.38
C ASP A 194 -3.52 -10.96 -20.27
N GLY A 195 -4.09 -10.77 -19.08
CA GLY A 195 -3.88 -11.60 -17.90
C GLY A 195 -2.99 -10.97 -16.83
N CYS A 196 -2.85 -11.67 -15.71
CA CYS A 196 -1.99 -11.20 -14.61
C CYS A 196 -0.52 -11.53 -14.89
N LYS A 197 0.31 -10.51 -15.02
CA LYS A 197 1.75 -10.63 -15.26
C LYS A 197 2.56 -9.76 -14.30
N PHE A 198 3.84 -10.09 -14.16
CA PHE A 198 4.80 -9.22 -13.48
C PHE A 198 5.21 -8.08 -14.41
N HIS A 199 5.37 -6.90 -13.84
CA HIS A 199 5.88 -5.71 -14.52
C HIS A 199 6.87 -4.99 -13.62
N ILE A 200 7.79 -4.24 -14.22
CA ILE A 200 8.74 -3.41 -13.51
C ILE A 200 8.26 -1.95 -13.51
N SER A 201 8.47 -1.28 -12.38
CA SER A 201 8.31 0.16 -12.20
C SER A 201 9.57 0.69 -11.51
N THR A 202 9.99 1.91 -11.82
CA THR A 202 11.31 2.45 -11.51
C THR A 202 11.31 3.51 -10.40
N PRO A 203 11.33 3.14 -9.10
CA PRO A 203 11.84 4.04 -8.05
C PRO A 203 13.36 4.17 -8.21
N ASN A 204 13.97 5.24 -7.69
CA ASN A 204 15.42 5.40 -7.76
C ASN A 204 15.97 5.96 -6.43
N ARG A 205 16.65 5.11 -5.66
CA ARG A 205 17.43 5.49 -4.47
C ARG A 205 18.40 4.39 -4.06
N ILE A 206 19.48 4.79 -3.39
CA ILE A 206 20.44 3.86 -2.79
C ILE A 206 20.24 3.88 -1.27
N ILE A 207 20.02 2.72 -0.66
CA ILE A 207 19.83 2.58 0.78
C ILE A 207 21.10 1.97 1.39
N PRO A 208 21.76 2.65 2.36
CA PRO A 208 22.80 2.03 3.17
C PRO A 208 22.18 0.91 4.02
N MET A 209 22.92 -0.18 4.22
CA MET A 209 22.46 -1.29 5.08
C MET A 209 23.36 -1.47 6.30
N THR A 210 22.74 -1.87 7.40
CA THR A 210 23.45 -2.29 8.60
C THR A 210 24.22 -3.59 8.37
N GLN A 211 25.14 -3.92 9.28
CA GLN A 211 25.85 -5.19 9.23
C GLN A 211 24.91 -6.40 9.31
N GLU A 212 23.82 -6.27 10.07
CA GLU A 212 22.81 -7.32 10.21
C GLU A 212 22.07 -7.57 8.88
N VAL A 213 21.67 -6.50 8.18
CA VAL A 213 21.04 -6.60 6.85
C VAL A 213 22.00 -7.23 5.83
N ALA A 214 23.28 -6.84 5.84
CA ALA A 214 24.29 -7.43 4.96
C ALA A 214 24.44 -8.95 5.21
N LYS A 215 24.53 -9.38 6.47
CA LYS A 215 24.55 -10.80 6.84
C LYS A 215 23.28 -11.52 6.40
N ALA A 216 22.11 -10.88 6.52
CA ALA A 216 20.86 -11.48 6.09
C ALA A 216 20.82 -11.71 4.56
N PHE A 217 21.41 -10.84 3.75
CA PHE A 217 21.57 -11.09 2.31
C PHE A 217 22.54 -12.26 2.03
N GLU A 218 23.64 -12.37 2.77
CA GLU A 218 24.55 -13.52 2.66
C GLU A 218 23.88 -14.84 3.01
N GLU A 219 23.07 -14.84 4.07
CA GLU A 219 22.29 -16.00 4.48
C GLU A 219 21.21 -16.35 3.43
N GLN A 220 20.52 -15.36 2.89
CA GLN A 220 19.55 -15.56 1.82
C GLN A 220 20.20 -16.19 0.58
N ARG A 221 21.44 -15.79 0.24
CA ARG A 221 22.18 -16.39 -0.88
C ARG A 221 22.47 -17.87 -0.63
N LYS A 222 22.86 -18.23 0.59
CA LYS A 222 23.06 -19.64 0.99
C LYS A 222 21.77 -20.45 0.90
N ILE A 223 20.65 -19.89 1.39
CA ILE A 223 19.33 -20.52 1.32
C ILE A 223 18.92 -20.75 -0.15
N ASN A 224 19.12 -19.77 -1.02
CA ASN A 224 18.80 -19.90 -2.45
C ASN A 224 19.62 -21.01 -3.09
N PHE A 225 20.91 -21.07 -2.79
CA PHE A 225 21.80 -22.13 -3.28
C PHE A 225 21.35 -23.52 -2.78
N MET A 226 21.12 -23.69 -1.47
CA MET A 226 20.66 -24.97 -0.89
C MET A 226 19.30 -25.44 -1.45
N LEU A 227 18.42 -24.52 -1.78
CA LEU A 227 17.09 -24.83 -2.30
C LEU A 227 17.01 -24.85 -3.83
N ALA A 228 18.15 -24.77 -4.52
CA ALA A 228 18.27 -24.74 -5.99
C ALA A 228 17.35 -23.69 -6.64
N LYS A 229 17.23 -22.51 -6.00
CA LYS A 229 16.38 -21.39 -6.46
C LYS A 229 17.02 -20.50 -7.50
N ASP A 230 18.20 -20.86 -8.02
CA ASP A 230 18.97 -20.04 -8.96
C ASP A 230 18.38 -19.99 -10.37
N LYS A 231 17.32 -20.74 -10.65
CA LYS A 231 16.59 -20.69 -11.90
C LYS A 231 15.64 -19.49 -11.91
N SER A 232 16.18 -18.30 -12.12
CA SER A 232 15.36 -17.10 -12.17
C SER A 232 14.72 -16.91 -13.53
N ILE A 233 13.43 -16.61 -13.50
CA ILE A 233 12.67 -16.18 -14.68
C ILE A 233 13.04 -14.71 -14.94
N GLU A 234 13.13 -14.32 -16.20
CA GLU A 234 13.26 -12.93 -16.61
C GLU A 234 11.90 -12.23 -16.62
N VAL A 235 11.86 -11.00 -16.12
CA VAL A 235 10.70 -10.11 -16.14
C VAL A 235 11.16 -8.74 -16.61
N ASP A 236 10.69 -8.30 -17.76
CA ASP A 236 11.02 -6.99 -18.37
C ASP A 236 12.55 -6.70 -18.40
N GLY A 237 13.35 -7.72 -18.72
CA GLY A 237 14.82 -7.63 -18.78
C GLY A 237 15.55 -7.83 -17.44
N TYR A 238 14.82 -7.99 -16.32
CA TYR A 238 15.39 -8.25 -15.00
C TYR A 238 15.37 -9.74 -14.68
N SER A 239 16.49 -10.25 -14.16
CA SER A 239 16.67 -11.65 -13.77
C SER A 239 17.57 -11.75 -12.54
N GLY A 240 17.64 -12.93 -11.92
CA GLY A 240 18.44 -13.14 -10.72
C GLY A 240 17.81 -12.53 -9.47
N PHE A 241 16.48 -12.63 -9.34
CA PHE A 241 15.74 -12.12 -8.19
C PHE A 241 16.20 -12.78 -6.87
N VAL A 242 16.35 -11.96 -5.83
CA VAL A 242 16.79 -12.40 -4.49
C VAL A 242 15.73 -13.31 -3.85
N PHE A 243 14.45 -12.97 -3.99
CA PHE A 243 13.35 -13.67 -3.36
C PHE A 243 12.46 -14.38 -4.40
N THR A 244 12.60 -15.69 -4.48
CA THR A 244 11.86 -16.52 -5.44
C THR A 244 11.09 -17.64 -4.76
N ALA A 245 10.02 -18.09 -5.38
CA ALA A 245 9.33 -19.31 -5.03
C ALA A 245 10.17 -20.54 -5.47
N LYS A 246 9.74 -21.75 -5.03
CA LYS A 246 10.38 -23.01 -5.46
C LYS A 246 10.38 -23.21 -6.98
N SER A 247 9.44 -22.59 -7.67
CA SER A 247 9.34 -22.63 -9.15
C SER A 247 10.33 -21.72 -9.88
N GLY A 248 11.16 -20.95 -9.15
CA GLY A 248 12.04 -19.92 -9.72
C GLY A 248 11.33 -18.60 -10.07
N ARG A 249 10.00 -18.55 -9.97
CA ARG A 249 9.24 -17.29 -10.16
C ARG A 249 9.48 -16.32 -9.00
N PRO A 250 9.53 -15.00 -9.25
CA PRO A 250 9.53 -14.02 -8.18
C PRO A 250 8.34 -14.22 -7.23
N LEU A 251 8.50 -13.83 -5.97
CA LEU A 251 7.40 -13.86 -5.02
C LEU A 251 6.33 -12.84 -5.42
N MET A 252 5.08 -13.15 -5.13
CA MET A 252 3.96 -12.21 -5.29
C MET A 252 3.73 -11.43 -3.99
N PRO A 253 3.32 -10.15 -4.03
CA PRO A 253 2.99 -9.38 -2.83
C PRO A 253 1.98 -10.07 -1.91
N ASN A 254 0.94 -10.69 -2.50
CA ASN A 254 -0.03 -11.47 -1.74
C ASN A 254 0.59 -12.72 -1.10
N GLY A 255 1.59 -13.34 -1.75
CA GLY A 255 2.32 -14.49 -1.22
C GLY A 255 3.10 -14.11 0.04
N VAL A 256 3.78 -12.97 0.04
CA VAL A 256 4.49 -12.45 1.23
C VAL A 256 3.51 -12.23 2.39
N ASN A 257 2.36 -11.60 2.13
CA ASN A 257 1.34 -11.39 3.16
C ASN A 257 0.74 -12.72 3.66
N SER A 258 0.52 -13.69 2.80
CA SER A 258 0.03 -15.01 3.20
C SER A 258 1.01 -15.72 4.11
N VAL A 259 2.32 -15.63 3.83
CA VAL A 259 3.37 -16.18 4.71
C VAL A 259 3.34 -15.49 6.08
N LEU A 260 3.26 -14.14 6.12
CA LEU A 260 3.16 -13.39 7.38
C LEU A 260 1.94 -13.83 8.20
N TYR A 261 0.78 -13.96 7.57
CA TYR A 261 -0.45 -14.39 8.26
C TYR A 261 -0.32 -15.81 8.81
N ASN A 262 0.22 -16.74 8.03
CA ASN A 262 0.43 -18.12 8.47
C ASN A 262 1.41 -18.19 9.65
N ILE A 263 2.48 -17.38 9.66
CA ILE A 263 3.42 -17.31 10.77
C ILE A 263 2.75 -16.76 12.03
N VAL A 264 1.98 -15.68 11.92
CA VAL A 264 1.25 -15.08 13.05
C VAL A 264 0.22 -16.08 13.61
N ASP A 265 -0.51 -16.77 12.75
CA ASP A 265 -1.48 -17.78 13.18
C ASP A 265 -0.79 -18.96 13.89
N ALA A 266 0.35 -19.43 13.37
CA ALA A 266 1.15 -20.48 13.98
C ALA A 266 1.72 -20.06 15.34
N TYR A 267 2.30 -18.85 15.44
CA TYR A 267 2.75 -18.27 16.70
C TYR A 267 1.61 -18.22 17.72
N ASN A 268 0.50 -17.63 17.34
CA ASN A 268 -0.65 -17.45 18.24
C ASN A 268 -1.22 -18.78 18.75
N LYS A 269 -1.22 -19.81 17.90
CA LYS A 269 -1.63 -21.17 18.31
C LYS A 269 -0.67 -21.74 19.33
N THR A 270 0.63 -21.69 19.05
CA THR A 270 1.67 -22.18 19.96
C THR A 270 1.68 -21.43 21.30
N GLU A 271 1.50 -20.10 21.24
CA GLU A 271 1.46 -19.24 22.43
C GLU A 271 0.25 -19.52 23.31
N VAL A 272 -0.92 -19.78 22.74
CA VAL A 272 -2.12 -20.18 23.52
C VAL A 272 -1.90 -21.50 24.24
N GLU A 273 -1.28 -22.49 23.60
CA GLU A 273 -0.98 -23.78 24.21
C GLU A 273 0.07 -23.63 25.34
N ARG A 274 1.10 -22.80 25.11
CA ARG A 274 2.13 -22.50 26.10
C ARG A 274 1.55 -21.76 27.30
N ALA A 275 0.76 -20.71 27.08
CA ALA A 275 0.15 -19.91 28.13
C ALA A 275 -0.80 -20.74 29.01
N LYS A 276 -1.54 -21.72 28.42
CA LYS A 276 -2.35 -22.68 29.18
C LYS A 276 -1.52 -23.52 30.12
N LYS A 277 -0.39 -24.03 29.66
CA LYS A 277 0.55 -24.85 30.51
C LYS A 277 1.18 -24.04 31.63
N GLU A 278 1.47 -22.75 31.34
CA GLU A 278 2.10 -21.83 32.28
C GLU A 278 1.09 -21.06 33.16
N HIS A 279 -0.20 -21.34 33.02
CA HIS A 279 -1.31 -20.67 33.76
C HIS A 279 -1.27 -19.15 33.69
N ARG A 280 -0.91 -18.59 32.52
CA ARG A 280 -0.86 -17.14 32.23
C ARG A 280 -1.75 -16.76 31.07
N LYS A 281 -1.95 -15.45 30.87
CA LYS A 281 -2.63 -14.91 29.68
C LYS A 281 -1.72 -15.06 28.46
N ALA A 282 -2.29 -15.52 27.34
CA ALA A 282 -1.56 -15.63 26.09
C ALA A 282 -1.27 -14.23 25.49
N GLU A 283 -0.03 -14.02 25.09
CA GLU A 283 0.43 -12.79 24.46
C GLU A 283 0.44 -12.94 22.94
N ARG A 284 -0.72 -12.70 22.35
CA ARG A 284 -0.94 -12.87 20.91
C ARG A 284 -0.33 -11.74 20.09
N LEU A 285 0.20 -12.07 18.92
CA LEU A 285 0.56 -11.10 17.90
C LEU A 285 -0.69 -10.66 17.12
N PRO A 286 -0.82 -9.37 16.79
CA PRO A 286 -1.86 -8.90 15.87
C PRO A 286 -1.60 -9.45 14.46
N LYS A 287 -2.64 -9.56 13.65
CA LYS A 287 -2.49 -9.88 12.23
C LYS A 287 -1.95 -8.66 11.49
N PHE A 288 -0.81 -8.80 10.82
CA PHE A 288 -0.16 -7.68 10.14
C PHE A 288 0.35 -8.08 8.74
N SER A 289 0.53 -7.08 7.89
CA SER A 289 0.99 -7.22 6.51
C SER A 289 2.42 -6.71 6.32
N ALA A 290 3.01 -6.95 5.15
CA ALA A 290 4.30 -6.39 4.75
C ALA A 290 4.34 -4.85 4.86
N HIS A 291 3.20 -4.15 4.67
CA HIS A 291 3.12 -2.71 4.85
C HIS A 291 3.29 -2.30 6.32
N VAL A 292 2.72 -3.06 7.26
CA VAL A 292 2.94 -2.85 8.71
C VAL A 292 4.39 -3.11 9.08
N MET A 293 5.06 -4.11 8.50
CA MET A 293 6.51 -4.30 8.73
C MET A 293 7.32 -3.11 8.26
N ARG A 294 7.01 -2.54 7.10
CA ARG A 294 7.64 -1.30 6.64
C ARG A 294 7.34 -0.12 7.57
N HIS A 295 6.10 0.00 8.04
CA HIS A 295 5.73 1.03 9.02
C HIS A 295 6.51 0.84 10.33
N THR A 296 6.65 -0.40 10.81
CA THR A 296 7.48 -0.75 11.97
C THR A 296 8.95 -0.34 11.74
N ALA A 297 9.53 -0.61 10.57
CA ALA A 297 10.88 -0.19 10.22
C ALA A 297 11.03 1.33 10.29
N CYS A 298 10.09 2.08 9.71
CA CYS A 298 10.06 3.54 9.77
C CYS A 298 10.02 4.05 11.21
N THR A 299 9.15 3.47 12.04
CA THR A 299 9.01 3.81 13.46
C THR A 299 10.31 3.53 14.23
N ARG A 300 10.97 2.36 14.03
CA ARG A 300 12.24 2.05 14.69
C ARG A 300 13.36 3.02 14.30
N MET A 301 13.46 3.39 13.03
CA MET A 301 14.44 4.37 12.55
C MET A 301 14.15 5.76 13.17
N ALA A 302 12.90 6.16 13.27
CA ALA A 302 12.50 7.42 13.89
C ALA A 302 12.76 7.43 15.42
N GLU A 303 12.50 6.31 16.12
CA GLU A 303 12.84 6.14 17.56
C GLU A 303 14.34 6.23 17.82
N CYS A 304 15.17 5.80 16.85
CA CYS A 304 16.63 5.98 16.87
C CYS A 304 17.05 7.41 16.53
N ARG A 305 16.13 8.38 16.44
CA ARG A 305 16.40 9.81 16.13
C ARG A 305 17.08 10.02 14.76
N MET A 306 16.79 9.18 13.79
CA MET A 306 17.23 9.39 12.43
C MET A 306 16.68 10.73 11.92
N ASP A 307 17.49 11.51 11.23
CA ASP A 307 17.02 12.75 10.61
C ASP A 307 15.82 12.52 9.70
N VAL A 308 14.82 13.39 9.77
CA VAL A 308 13.53 13.22 9.04
C VAL A 308 13.74 13.18 7.54
N LYS A 309 14.66 13.98 6.99
CA LYS A 309 14.95 13.99 5.55
C LYS A 309 15.67 12.73 5.11
N VAL A 310 16.59 12.22 5.95
CA VAL A 310 17.27 10.95 5.72
C VAL A 310 16.26 9.81 5.74
N LEU A 311 15.35 9.79 6.72
CA LEU A 311 14.29 8.80 6.81
C LEU A 311 13.33 8.88 5.62
N GLN A 312 12.91 10.10 5.21
CA GLN A 312 12.10 10.31 4.01
C GLN A 312 12.76 9.70 2.78
N TYR A 313 14.06 9.92 2.60
CA TYR A 313 14.86 9.38 1.49
C TYR A 313 14.93 7.85 1.52
N ILE A 314 15.30 7.26 2.67
CA ILE A 314 15.38 5.79 2.84
C ILE A 314 14.03 5.15 2.54
N MET A 315 12.97 5.70 3.10
CA MET A 315 11.61 5.20 2.89
C MET A 315 11.09 5.47 1.47
N GLY A 316 11.66 6.43 0.74
CA GLY A 316 11.17 6.83 -0.59
C GLY A 316 9.76 7.42 -0.52
N HIS A 317 9.48 8.26 0.48
CA HIS A 317 8.22 8.97 0.60
C HIS A 317 8.25 10.23 -0.28
N ALA A 318 7.28 10.37 -1.20
CA ALA A 318 7.19 11.52 -2.09
C ALA A 318 6.93 12.82 -1.30
N HIS A 319 6.13 12.74 -0.23
CA HIS A 319 5.77 13.86 0.64
C HIS A 319 6.30 13.62 2.04
N ILE A 320 6.82 14.69 2.66
CA ILE A 320 7.40 14.64 4.01
C ILE A 320 6.33 14.32 5.07
N ASP A 321 5.09 14.74 4.84
CA ASP A 321 3.98 14.58 5.79
C ASP A 321 3.81 13.11 6.21
N VAL A 322 3.95 12.17 5.26
CA VAL A 322 3.89 10.72 5.53
C VAL A 322 4.98 10.27 6.52
N THR A 323 6.15 10.91 6.49
CA THR A 323 7.24 10.62 7.43
C THR A 323 6.99 11.32 8.76
N MET A 324 6.46 12.54 8.74
CA MET A 324 6.13 13.30 9.94
C MET A 324 5.03 12.66 10.77
N GLU A 325 4.01 12.03 10.14
CA GLU A 325 2.98 11.25 10.84
C GLU A 325 3.61 10.21 11.77
N VAL A 326 4.66 9.50 11.31
CA VAL A 326 5.36 8.51 12.15
C VAL A 326 6.04 9.18 13.36
N TYR A 327 6.65 10.34 13.17
CA TYR A 327 7.28 11.09 14.27
C TYR A 327 6.27 11.61 15.29
N ASN A 328 5.07 12.01 14.87
CA ASN A 328 4.01 12.47 15.75
C ASN A 328 3.46 11.37 16.67
N HIS A 329 3.49 10.10 16.21
CA HIS A 329 3.05 8.95 17.00
C HIS A 329 4.11 8.44 18.01
N ILE A 330 5.38 8.89 17.87
CA ILE A 330 6.44 8.54 18.83
C ILE A 330 6.30 9.47 20.03
N GLY A 331 5.56 9.01 21.04
CA GLY A 331 5.33 9.52 22.39
C GLY A 331 5.82 10.95 22.69
N GLU A 332 4.96 11.96 22.46
CA GLU A 332 5.29 13.39 22.62
C GLU A 332 5.85 13.72 24.01
N LEU A 333 5.27 13.19 25.09
CA LEU A 333 5.67 13.51 26.46
C LEU A 333 7.11 13.07 26.80
N THR A 334 7.45 11.81 26.54
CA THR A 334 8.80 11.26 26.82
C THR A 334 9.87 11.91 25.94
N ARG A 335 9.49 12.38 24.77
CA ARG A 335 10.38 13.09 23.85
C ARG A 335 10.64 14.51 24.34
N ILE A 336 9.60 15.22 24.74
CA ILE A 336 9.68 16.59 25.29
C ILE A 336 10.56 16.57 26.55
N GLU A 337 10.32 15.66 27.49
CA GLU A 337 11.13 15.53 28.71
C GLU A 337 12.62 15.27 28.42
N LYS A 338 12.94 14.39 27.44
CA LYS A 338 14.33 14.12 27.04
C LYS A 338 14.99 15.29 26.34
N GLU A 339 14.27 16.05 25.50
CA GLU A 339 14.85 17.25 24.86
C GLU A 339 15.04 18.39 25.85
N ILE A 340 14.14 18.57 26.81
CA ILE A 340 14.33 19.53 27.89
C ILE A 340 15.56 19.15 28.74
N ALA A 341 15.69 17.90 29.16
CA ALA A 341 16.87 17.44 29.92
C ALA A 341 18.18 17.63 29.14
N ARG A 342 18.15 17.51 27.79
CA ARG A 342 19.30 17.79 26.94
C ARG A 342 19.65 19.27 26.87
N LEU A 343 18.64 20.14 26.77
CA LEU A 343 18.85 21.60 26.84
C LEU A 343 19.44 22.00 28.18
N ASP A 344 18.95 21.46 29.31
CA ASP A 344 19.48 21.72 30.65
C ASP A 344 20.95 21.26 30.75
N SER A 345 21.30 20.11 30.20
CA SER A 345 22.69 19.60 30.17
C SER A 345 23.63 20.46 29.33
N MET A 346 23.13 21.09 28.26
CA MET A 346 23.90 22.04 27.43
C MET A 346 24.09 23.37 28.12
N ALA A 347 23.06 23.87 28.84
CA ALA A 347 23.13 25.11 29.58
C ALA A 347 24.08 25.03 30.80
N LEU A 348 24.28 23.83 31.37
CA LEU A 348 25.22 23.61 32.49
C LEU A 348 26.69 23.48 32.03
N ASN A 349 26.94 23.31 30.73
CA ASN A 349 28.28 23.17 30.13
C ASN A 349 28.72 24.40 29.31
N ALA A 350 27.93 25.50 29.33
CA ALA A 350 28.22 26.79 28.72
C ALA A 350 28.54 27.82 29.80
#